data_ad59739e0330e96ae74c48f6d0898df8
#
_entry.id   ad59739e0330e96ae74c48f6d0898df8
#
_cell.length_a   1.000
_cell.length_b   1.000
_cell.length_c   1.000
_cell.angle_alpha   90.00
_cell.angle_beta   90.00
_cell.angle_gamma   90.00
#
_symmetry.space_group_name_H-M   'P 1'
#
loop_
_entity.id
_entity.type
_entity.pdbx_description
1 polymer ?
#
loop_
_entity_poly.entity_id
_entity_poly.type
_entity_poly.pdbx_seq_one_letter_code
_entity_poly.pdbx_strand_id
1 'polypeptide(L)'
;EVNPHFIYNTLNSIRWMATIQHAPGIAEMVTAFARLTKSISKGTQKLVPLQEELALLNDYFTIQQYRYGGDLEIEVSRIEDDRLCRDCMIPRFTLQPLVENAIFHGLEPKGGHGSVLLDISTDPATGDVLLRLTDDGVGMPPEQVAHLLDEPAEGAEKAEKFRHVGLWNVNRRIRYSFGEGYGLTIESEEDVGTEVTIRLPYQQKGDSHAADTACGR
;
A
#
# COMPACT_ATOMS: atom_id res chain seq x y z
N GLU A 1 6.40 26.21 -2.06
CA GLU A 1 6.34 24.82 -2.65
C GLU A 1 7.74 24.42 -3.09
N VAL A 2 8.22 23.27 -2.64
CA VAL A 2 9.51 22.76 -3.10
C VAL A 2 9.34 22.17 -4.49
N ASN A 3 10.17 22.59 -5.46
CA ASN A 3 10.11 22.10 -6.83
C ASN A 3 10.47 20.59 -6.87
N PRO A 4 9.57 19.70 -7.33
CA PRO A 4 9.83 18.25 -7.41
C PRO A 4 11.09 17.90 -8.23
N HIS A 5 11.39 18.69 -9.25
CA HIS A 5 12.58 18.51 -10.08
C HIS A 5 13.89 18.78 -9.28
N PHE A 6 13.86 19.75 -8.37
CA PHE A 6 15.00 20.02 -7.49
C PHE A 6 15.28 18.84 -6.55
N ILE A 7 14.22 18.28 -5.93
CA ILE A 7 14.34 17.11 -5.06
C ILE A 7 14.96 15.94 -5.84
N TYR A 8 14.43 15.66 -7.03
CA TYR A 8 14.91 14.56 -7.88
C TYR A 8 16.38 14.73 -8.27
N ASN A 9 16.80 15.92 -8.69
CA ASN A 9 18.18 16.22 -9.05
C ASN A 9 19.12 16.08 -7.85
N THR A 10 18.70 16.54 -6.67
CA THR A 10 19.47 16.39 -5.43
C THR A 10 19.66 14.92 -5.06
N LEU A 11 18.60 14.12 -5.14
CA LEU A 11 18.68 12.68 -4.89
C LEU A 11 19.62 11.97 -5.89
N ASN A 12 19.57 12.34 -7.16
CA ASN A 12 20.52 11.81 -8.15
C ASN A 12 21.97 12.16 -7.82
N SER A 13 22.23 13.38 -7.35
CA SER A 13 23.58 13.79 -6.93
C SER A 13 24.07 12.96 -5.74
N ILE A 14 23.21 12.73 -4.74
CA ILE A 14 23.54 11.89 -3.56
C ILE A 14 23.82 10.44 -4.02
N ARG A 15 23.01 9.89 -4.93
CA ARG A 15 23.23 8.56 -5.50
C ARG A 15 24.59 8.46 -6.19
N TRP A 16 24.97 9.45 -7.00
CA TRP A 16 26.28 9.52 -7.65
C TRP A 16 27.42 9.53 -6.65
N MET A 17 27.31 10.36 -5.60
CA MET A 17 28.33 10.42 -4.52
C MET A 17 28.45 9.08 -3.81
N ALA A 18 27.34 8.43 -3.48
CA ALA A 18 27.34 7.09 -2.87
C ALA A 18 28.00 6.03 -3.76
N THR A 19 27.75 6.10 -5.08
CA THR A 19 28.39 5.19 -6.05
C THR A 19 29.91 5.39 -6.11
N ILE A 20 30.38 6.64 -6.14
CA ILE A 20 31.82 6.96 -6.16
C ILE A 20 32.50 6.51 -4.87
N GLN A 21 31.82 6.62 -3.74
CA GLN A 21 32.31 6.20 -2.42
C GLN A 21 32.16 4.69 -2.16
N HIS A 22 31.74 3.91 -3.15
CA HIS A 22 31.49 2.47 -3.02
C HIS A 22 30.52 2.11 -1.86
N ALA A 23 29.47 2.92 -1.68
CA ALA A 23 28.43 2.73 -0.69
C ALA A 23 27.11 2.26 -1.36
N PRO A 24 27.00 0.99 -1.79
CA PRO A 24 25.88 0.50 -2.60
C PRO A 24 24.53 0.60 -1.87
N GLY A 25 24.50 0.36 -0.55
CA GLY A 25 23.26 0.48 0.22
C GLY A 25 22.68 1.90 0.24
N ILE A 26 23.54 2.92 0.33
CA ILE A 26 23.08 4.32 0.24
C ILE A 26 22.55 4.62 -1.17
N ALA A 27 23.24 4.14 -2.21
CA ALA A 27 22.82 4.33 -3.59
C ALA A 27 21.46 3.66 -3.88
N GLU A 28 21.23 2.47 -3.32
CA GLU A 28 19.97 1.72 -3.43
C GLU A 28 18.83 2.44 -2.73
N MET A 29 19.01 2.81 -1.46
CA MET A 29 18.01 3.54 -0.66
C MET A 29 17.62 4.88 -1.31
N VAL A 30 18.59 5.65 -1.80
CA VAL A 30 18.33 6.91 -2.50
C VAL A 30 17.58 6.68 -3.81
N THR A 31 17.89 5.60 -4.53
CA THR A 31 17.18 5.24 -5.76
C THR A 31 15.71 4.89 -5.48
N ALA A 32 15.44 4.08 -4.46
CA ALA A 32 14.09 3.74 -4.03
C ALA A 32 13.31 5.00 -3.61
N PHE A 33 13.91 5.87 -2.80
CA PHE A 33 13.29 7.12 -2.36
C PHE A 33 12.98 8.07 -3.54
N ALA A 34 13.87 8.17 -4.53
CA ALA A 34 13.65 8.98 -5.72
C ALA A 34 12.45 8.47 -6.56
N ARG A 35 12.27 7.13 -6.67
CA ARG A 35 11.12 6.55 -7.35
C ARG A 35 9.82 6.81 -6.61
N LEU A 36 9.76 6.64 -5.30
CA LEU A 36 8.60 6.97 -4.47
C LEU A 36 8.21 8.45 -4.62
N THR A 37 9.17 9.37 -4.51
CA THR A 37 8.95 10.81 -4.66
C THR A 37 8.38 11.15 -6.04
N LYS A 38 8.92 10.53 -7.10
CA LYS A 38 8.42 10.70 -8.47
C LYS A 38 7.00 10.18 -8.64
N SER A 39 6.65 9.10 -7.96
CA SER A 39 5.31 8.52 -8.00
C SER A 39 4.28 9.45 -7.35
N ILE A 40 4.60 10.08 -6.23
CA ILE A 40 3.73 11.05 -5.56
C ILE A 40 3.38 12.22 -6.49
N SER A 41 4.33 12.69 -7.29
CA SER A 41 4.13 13.81 -8.23
C SER A 41 3.13 13.50 -9.36
N LYS A 42 2.80 12.23 -9.62
CA LYS A 42 1.87 11.81 -10.68
C LYS A 42 0.39 11.88 -10.29
N GLY A 43 0.09 12.21 -9.04
CA GLY A 43 -1.28 12.30 -8.49
C GLY A 43 -1.83 10.94 -8.03
N THR A 44 -2.85 11.01 -7.16
CA THR A 44 -3.40 9.85 -6.44
C THR A 44 -4.66 9.26 -7.07
N GLN A 45 -5.29 9.96 -8.02
CA GLN A 45 -6.62 9.58 -8.55
C GLN A 45 -6.58 8.64 -9.77
N LYS A 46 -5.41 8.18 -10.21
CA LYS A 46 -5.31 7.29 -11.36
C LYS A 46 -5.38 5.83 -10.93
N LEU A 47 -6.13 5.03 -11.67
CA LEU A 47 -5.98 3.58 -11.64
C LEU A 47 -4.65 3.21 -12.32
N VAL A 48 -3.94 2.29 -11.72
CA VAL A 48 -2.67 1.76 -12.23
C VAL A 48 -2.71 0.24 -12.22
N PRO A 49 -1.94 -0.44 -13.08
CA PRO A 49 -1.77 -1.88 -12.96
C PRO A 49 -1.20 -2.24 -11.58
N LEU A 50 -1.68 -3.33 -10.99
CA LEU A 50 -1.22 -3.79 -9.68
C LEU A 50 0.31 -3.95 -9.61
N GLN A 51 0.96 -4.34 -10.71
CA GLN A 51 2.43 -4.40 -10.78
C GLN A 51 3.13 -3.05 -10.49
N GLU A 52 2.51 -1.90 -10.79
CA GLU A 52 3.08 -0.59 -10.42
C GLU A 52 3.01 -0.36 -8.91
N GLU A 53 1.93 -0.78 -8.25
CA GLU A 53 1.81 -0.73 -6.78
C GLU A 53 2.82 -1.66 -6.12
N LEU A 54 3.00 -2.88 -6.65
CA LEU A 54 4.01 -3.83 -6.14
C LEU A 54 5.43 -3.29 -6.30
N ALA A 55 5.73 -2.62 -7.40
CA ALA A 55 7.04 -1.98 -7.59
C ALA A 55 7.28 -0.84 -6.58
N LEU A 56 6.26 0.00 -6.30
CA LEU A 56 6.35 1.04 -5.27
C LEU A 56 6.47 0.45 -3.87
N LEU A 57 5.79 -0.65 -3.61
CA LEU A 57 5.88 -1.37 -2.34
C LEU A 57 7.30 -1.92 -2.13
N ASN A 58 7.92 -2.48 -3.18
CA ASN A 58 9.30 -2.95 -3.12
C ASN A 58 10.30 -1.80 -2.86
N ASP A 59 10.11 -0.63 -3.48
CA ASP A 59 10.93 0.56 -3.20
C ASP A 59 10.74 1.02 -1.73
N TYR A 60 9.50 0.98 -1.21
CA TYR A 60 9.22 1.27 0.20
C TYR A 60 9.92 0.29 1.15
N PHE A 61 9.90 -1.00 0.83
CA PHE A 61 10.62 -2.04 1.58
C PHE A 61 12.11 -1.79 1.68
N THR A 62 12.72 -1.53 0.54
CA THR A 62 14.15 -1.23 0.50
C THR A 62 14.51 -0.15 1.53
N ILE A 63 13.69 0.90 1.64
CA ILE A 63 13.92 1.95 2.63
C ILE A 63 13.73 1.44 4.07
N GLN A 64 12.67 0.69 4.33
CA GLN A 64 12.36 0.19 5.67
C GLN A 64 13.38 -0.84 6.16
N GLN A 65 13.91 -1.71 5.30
CA GLN A 65 14.97 -2.64 5.66
C GLN A 65 16.23 -1.93 6.21
N TYR A 66 16.60 -0.80 5.61
CA TYR A 66 17.72 0.02 6.14
C TYR A 66 17.38 0.68 7.48
N ARG A 67 16.10 1.02 7.72
CA ARG A 67 15.63 1.63 8.97
C ARG A 67 15.59 0.63 10.13
N TYR A 68 15.15 -0.59 9.87
CA TYR A 68 14.94 -1.64 10.90
C TYR A 68 16.07 -2.67 10.96
N GLY A 69 17.19 -2.45 10.26
CA GLY A 69 18.38 -3.30 10.38
C GLY A 69 18.23 -4.73 9.86
N GLY A 70 17.19 -5.01 9.04
CA GLY A 70 16.94 -6.34 8.47
C GLY A 70 16.05 -7.27 9.32
N ASP A 71 15.54 -6.80 10.44
CA ASP A 71 14.66 -7.57 11.33
C ASP A 71 13.18 -7.59 10.89
N LEU A 72 12.88 -6.83 9.84
CA LEU A 72 11.56 -6.74 9.23
C LEU A 72 11.53 -7.54 7.92
N GLU A 73 10.67 -8.53 7.86
CA GLU A 73 10.42 -9.34 6.67
C GLU A 73 9.10 -8.90 6.01
N ILE A 74 9.17 -8.54 4.74
CA ILE A 74 7.98 -8.21 3.97
C ILE A 74 8.09 -8.91 2.62
N GLU A 75 7.13 -9.75 2.33
CA GLU A 75 7.16 -10.64 1.17
C GLU A 75 5.83 -10.67 0.43
N VAL A 76 5.90 -10.73 -0.89
CA VAL A 76 4.77 -11.19 -1.71
C VAL A 76 4.82 -12.71 -1.68
N SER A 77 4.08 -13.32 -0.76
CA SER A 77 4.15 -14.75 -0.46
C SER A 77 3.57 -15.61 -1.56
N ARG A 78 2.56 -15.10 -2.28
CA ARG A 78 1.89 -15.84 -3.35
C ARG A 78 1.27 -14.92 -4.39
N ILE A 79 1.47 -15.26 -5.65
CA ILE A 79 0.71 -14.74 -6.78
C ILE A 79 0.12 -15.93 -7.53
N GLU A 80 -1.20 -16.03 -7.54
CA GLU A 80 -1.91 -17.16 -8.18
C GLU A 80 -1.70 -17.15 -9.70
N ASP A 81 -1.75 -15.98 -10.33
CA ASP A 81 -1.53 -15.79 -11.77
C ASP A 81 -0.85 -14.43 -12.02
N ASP A 82 0.29 -14.43 -12.71
CA ASP A 82 1.03 -13.21 -13.07
C ASP A 82 0.19 -12.20 -13.88
N ARG A 83 -0.86 -12.66 -14.56
CA ARG A 83 -1.81 -11.78 -15.27
C ARG A 83 -2.55 -10.87 -14.31
N LEU A 84 -2.84 -11.32 -13.08
CA LEU A 84 -3.49 -10.48 -12.05
C LEU A 84 -2.67 -9.23 -11.78
N CYS A 85 -1.35 -9.35 -11.72
CA CYS A 85 -0.47 -8.20 -11.48
C CYS A 85 -0.41 -7.23 -12.65
N ARG A 86 -0.50 -7.72 -13.89
CA ARG A 86 -0.39 -6.88 -15.10
C ARG A 86 -1.69 -6.21 -15.47
N ASP A 87 -2.80 -6.92 -15.33
CA ASP A 87 -4.09 -6.54 -15.91
C ASP A 87 -5.06 -5.98 -14.87
N CYS A 88 -4.95 -6.40 -13.59
CA CYS A 88 -5.76 -5.83 -12.52
C CYS A 88 -5.41 -4.36 -12.28
N MET A 89 -6.42 -3.52 -12.33
CA MET A 89 -6.28 -2.08 -12.09
C MET A 89 -6.66 -1.75 -10.65
N ILE A 90 -5.83 -0.93 -9.98
CA ILE A 90 -6.00 -0.53 -8.59
C ILE A 90 -5.76 0.98 -8.44
N PRO A 91 -6.46 1.69 -7.55
CA PRO A 91 -6.13 3.08 -7.27
C PRO A 91 -4.70 3.21 -6.74
N ARG A 92 -3.94 4.17 -7.26
CA ARG A 92 -2.55 4.40 -6.85
C ARG A 92 -2.43 4.67 -5.35
N PHE A 93 -1.36 4.19 -4.71
CA PHE A 93 -1.12 4.25 -3.26
C PHE A 93 -2.21 3.54 -2.44
N THR A 94 -2.61 2.37 -2.89
CA THR A 94 -3.52 1.49 -2.14
C THR A 94 -2.76 0.58 -1.19
N LEU A 95 -1.68 -0.07 -1.64
CA LEU A 95 -0.93 -1.03 -0.82
C LEU A 95 -0.05 -0.36 0.23
N GLN A 96 0.58 0.78 -0.08
CA GLN A 96 1.51 1.43 0.83
C GLN A 96 0.89 1.77 2.19
N PRO A 97 -0.31 2.41 2.32
CA PRO A 97 -0.92 2.69 3.61
C PRO A 97 -1.24 1.44 4.45
N LEU A 98 -1.54 0.31 3.79
CA LEU A 98 -1.80 -0.94 4.48
C LEU A 98 -0.52 -1.50 5.11
N VAL A 99 0.57 -1.50 4.36
CA VAL A 99 1.88 -1.92 4.86
C VAL A 99 2.40 -0.96 5.93
N GLU A 100 2.20 0.34 5.77
CA GLU A 100 2.52 1.32 6.82
C GLU A 100 1.77 1.01 8.12
N ASN A 101 0.49 0.67 8.05
CA ASN A 101 -0.28 0.27 9.23
C ASN A 101 0.25 -1.02 9.86
N ALA A 102 0.56 -2.04 9.07
CA ALA A 102 1.16 -3.29 9.55
C ALA A 102 2.48 -3.03 10.29
N ILE A 103 3.37 -2.21 9.73
CA ILE A 103 4.66 -1.89 10.34
C ILE A 103 4.48 -1.04 11.61
N PHE A 104 3.87 0.15 11.50
CA PHE A 104 3.84 1.11 12.59
C PHE A 104 2.90 0.74 13.73
N HIS A 105 1.80 0.03 13.44
CA HIS A 105 0.80 -0.32 14.43
C HIS A 105 0.79 -1.80 14.80
N GLY A 106 1.28 -2.67 13.91
CA GLY A 106 1.41 -4.09 14.16
C GLY A 106 2.78 -4.44 14.75
N LEU A 107 3.86 -4.13 14.03
CA LEU A 107 5.20 -4.65 14.32
C LEU A 107 6.05 -3.73 15.20
N GLU A 108 6.01 -2.40 15.05
CA GLU A 108 6.78 -1.47 15.91
C GLU A 108 6.48 -1.66 17.41
N PRO A 109 5.22 -1.82 17.86
CA PRO A 109 4.94 -2.09 19.28
C PRO A 109 5.56 -3.40 19.79
N LYS A 110 5.80 -4.36 18.87
CA LYS A 110 6.45 -5.65 19.14
C LYS A 110 7.98 -5.58 19.05
N GLY A 111 8.55 -4.38 18.93
CA GLY A 111 10.01 -4.16 18.81
C GLY A 111 10.53 -4.09 17.38
N GLY A 112 9.65 -4.00 16.38
CA GLY A 112 10.03 -3.89 14.97
C GLY A 112 10.41 -5.21 14.31
N HIS A 113 10.17 -6.34 14.99
CA HIS A 113 10.41 -7.69 14.47
C HIS A 113 9.11 -8.31 14.00
N GLY A 114 9.13 -8.99 12.88
CA GLY A 114 7.99 -9.71 12.36
C GLY A 114 7.90 -9.71 10.85
N SER A 115 6.79 -10.21 10.35
CA SER A 115 6.55 -10.37 8.92
C SER A 115 5.25 -9.70 8.46
N VAL A 116 5.30 -9.20 7.23
CA VAL A 116 4.12 -8.76 6.48
C VAL A 116 4.08 -9.54 5.19
N LEU A 117 3.03 -10.32 5.00
CA LEU A 117 2.85 -11.19 3.83
C LEU A 117 1.73 -10.66 2.95
N LEU A 118 1.94 -10.63 1.64
CA LEU A 118 0.93 -10.28 0.64
C LEU A 118 0.63 -11.49 -0.23
N ASP A 119 -0.62 -11.94 -0.22
CA ASP A 119 -1.16 -12.98 -1.11
C ASP A 119 -2.08 -12.34 -2.16
N ILE A 120 -1.92 -12.75 -3.41
CA ILE A 120 -2.72 -12.26 -4.54
C ILE A 120 -3.41 -13.47 -5.19
N SER A 121 -4.72 -13.48 -5.14
CA SER A 121 -5.55 -14.59 -5.60
C SER A 121 -6.85 -14.10 -6.26
N THR A 122 -7.63 -15.03 -6.77
CA THR A 122 -8.99 -14.78 -7.27
C THR A 122 -10.02 -15.46 -6.38
N ASP A 123 -11.17 -14.81 -6.20
CA ASP A 123 -12.33 -15.42 -5.60
C ASP A 123 -12.96 -16.40 -6.63
N PRO A 124 -12.95 -17.71 -6.38
CA PRO A 124 -13.46 -18.70 -7.34
C PRO A 124 -14.96 -18.58 -7.62
N ALA A 125 -15.71 -17.92 -6.75
CA ALA A 125 -17.16 -17.74 -6.91
C ALA A 125 -17.50 -16.54 -7.79
N THR A 126 -16.74 -15.46 -7.73
CA THR A 126 -17.06 -14.20 -8.41
C THR A 126 -16.06 -13.82 -9.48
N GLY A 127 -14.83 -14.37 -9.44
CA GLY A 127 -13.71 -13.96 -10.29
C GLY A 127 -13.07 -12.65 -9.86
N ASP A 128 -13.47 -12.06 -8.73
CA ASP A 128 -12.84 -10.85 -8.19
C ASP A 128 -11.41 -11.11 -7.74
N VAL A 129 -10.57 -10.09 -7.80
CA VAL A 129 -9.21 -10.15 -7.30
C VAL A 129 -9.20 -9.88 -5.80
N LEU A 130 -8.55 -10.73 -5.06
CA LEU A 130 -8.33 -10.62 -3.61
C LEU A 130 -6.85 -10.37 -3.35
N LEU A 131 -6.56 -9.24 -2.68
CA LEU A 131 -5.23 -8.93 -2.15
C LEU A 131 -5.33 -9.05 -0.63
N ARG A 132 -4.67 -10.05 -0.07
CA ARG A 132 -4.68 -10.32 1.37
C ARG A 132 -3.33 -9.96 1.95
N LEU A 133 -3.31 -8.98 2.84
CA LEU A 133 -2.11 -8.53 3.55
C LEU A 133 -2.24 -8.94 5.00
N THR A 134 -1.31 -9.78 5.47
CA THR A 134 -1.30 -10.34 6.82
C THR A 134 -0.01 -9.92 7.53
N ASP A 135 -0.13 -9.40 8.75
CA ASP A 135 0.98 -9.17 9.66
C ASP A 135 0.87 -10.05 10.91
N ASP A 136 2.00 -10.40 11.49
CA ASP A 136 2.11 -11.10 12.77
C ASP A 136 2.37 -10.13 13.95
N GLY A 137 1.83 -8.93 13.85
CA GLY A 137 1.97 -7.86 14.85
C GLY A 137 1.17 -8.08 16.13
N VAL A 138 0.99 -7.00 16.89
CA VAL A 138 0.23 -7.04 18.15
C VAL A 138 -1.26 -7.22 17.99
N GLY A 139 -1.79 -7.09 16.77
CA GLY A 139 -3.22 -7.17 16.52
C GLY A 139 -4.05 -6.08 17.17
N MET A 140 -5.37 -6.29 17.22
CA MET A 140 -6.33 -5.32 17.74
C MET A 140 -7.55 -6.01 18.34
N PRO A 141 -8.15 -5.44 19.40
CA PRO A 141 -9.43 -5.89 19.92
C PRO A 141 -10.57 -5.65 18.91
N PRO A 142 -11.64 -6.47 18.94
CA PRO A 142 -12.77 -6.36 18.00
C PRO A 142 -13.43 -4.97 17.97
N GLU A 143 -13.42 -4.27 19.10
CA GLU A 143 -13.98 -2.92 19.22
C GLU A 143 -13.22 -1.90 18.34
N GLN A 144 -11.89 -2.02 18.25
CA GLN A 144 -11.09 -1.16 17.37
C GLN A 144 -11.31 -1.51 15.91
N VAL A 145 -11.34 -2.82 15.57
CA VAL A 145 -11.56 -3.29 14.21
C VAL A 145 -12.89 -2.77 13.66
N ALA A 146 -13.96 -2.79 14.47
CA ALA A 146 -15.29 -2.35 14.06
C ALA A 146 -15.34 -0.92 13.53
N HIS A 147 -14.45 -0.04 14.01
CA HIS A 147 -14.44 1.39 13.69
C HIS A 147 -13.32 1.82 12.71
N LEU A 148 -12.44 0.91 12.30
CA LEU A 148 -11.29 1.27 11.47
C LEU A 148 -11.62 1.82 10.07
N LEU A 149 -12.78 1.46 9.55
CA LEU A 149 -13.26 1.91 8.24
C LEU A 149 -14.34 2.98 8.33
N ASP A 150 -14.67 3.45 9.55
CA ASP A 150 -15.59 4.56 9.75
C ASP A 150 -14.93 5.90 9.39
N GLU A 151 -15.74 6.91 9.11
CA GLU A 151 -15.24 8.25 8.87
C GLU A 151 -14.56 8.80 10.14
N PRO A 152 -13.31 9.29 10.06
CA PRO A 152 -12.59 9.77 11.23
C PRO A 152 -13.30 10.93 11.91
N ALA A 153 -13.56 10.83 13.22
CA ALA A 153 -14.18 11.88 13.99
C ALA A 153 -13.32 13.16 14.04
N GLU A 154 -13.96 14.33 13.97
CA GLU A 154 -13.27 15.60 14.20
C GLU A 154 -12.79 15.65 15.66
N GLY A 155 -11.46 15.69 15.86
CA GLY A 155 -10.86 15.79 17.20
C GLY A 155 -10.16 14.54 17.73
N ALA A 156 -10.13 13.44 16.98
CA ALA A 156 -9.36 12.26 17.33
C ALA A 156 -7.86 12.56 17.51
N GLU A 157 -7.19 11.84 18.44
CA GLU A 157 -5.76 11.99 18.68
C GLU A 157 -4.94 11.75 17.40
N LYS A 158 -3.82 12.46 17.25
CA LYS A 158 -3.04 12.45 15.99
C LYS A 158 -2.65 11.04 15.54
N ALA A 159 -2.25 10.16 16.45
CA ALA A 159 -1.82 8.80 16.12
C ALA A 159 -2.97 7.92 15.61
N GLU A 160 -4.12 7.92 16.30
CA GLU A 160 -5.33 7.24 15.84
C GLU A 160 -5.85 7.81 14.53
N LYS A 161 -5.80 9.15 14.39
CA LYS A 161 -6.22 9.83 13.17
C LYS A 161 -5.38 9.39 11.95
N PHE A 162 -4.06 9.19 12.07
CA PHE A 162 -3.23 8.72 10.97
C PHE A 162 -3.59 7.30 10.53
N ARG A 163 -3.83 6.40 11.46
CA ARG A 163 -4.23 5.02 11.20
C ARG A 163 -5.59 4.94 10.49
N HIS A 164 -6.61 5.55 11.07
CA HIS A 164 -7.97 5.57 10.52
C HIS A 164 -8.04 6.27 9.16
N VAL A 165 -7.38 7.42 9.01
CA VAL A 165 -7.36 8.18 7.76
C VAL A 165 -6.74 7.38 6.62
N GLY A 166 -5.70 6.57 6.89
CA GLY A 166 -5.05 5.74 5.87
C GLY A 166 -6.01 4.69 5.29
N LEU A 167 -6.53 3.80 6.14
CA LEU A 167 -7.39 2.69 5.74
C LEU A 167 -8.75 3.16 5.22
N TRP A 168 -9.37 4.11 5.90
CA TRP A 168 -10.64 4.71 5.46
C TRP A 168 -10.52 5.33 4.07
N ASN A 169 -9.46 6.12 3.81
CA ASN A 169 -9.22 6.73 2.51
C ASN A 169 -9.01 5.69 1.41
N VAL A 170 -8.28 4.61 1.69
CA VAL A 170 -8.11 3.50 0.74
C VAL A 170 -9.44 2.85 0.44
N ASN A 171 -10.22 2.49 1.48
CA ASN A 171 -11.52 1.88 1.34
C ASN A 171 -12.48 2.76 0.52
N ARG A 172 -12.55 4.05 0.85
CA ARG A 172 -13.39 5.03 0.14
C ARG A 172 -12.98 5.17 -1.33
N ARG A 173 -11.68 5.20 -1.64
CA ARG A 173 -11.20 5.29 -3.03
C ARG A 173 -11.56 4.06 -3.84
N ILE A 174 -11.44 2.87 -3.27
CA ILE A 174 -11.82 1.62 -3.93
C ILE A 174 -13.32 1.61 -4.21
N ARG A 175 -14.15 1.92 -3.21
CA ARG A 175 -15.61 2.01 -3.38
C ARG A 175 -16.02 3.06 -4.40
N TYR A 176 -15.37 4.21 -4.40
CA TYR A 176 -15.61 5.25 -5.40
C TYR A 176 -15.27 4.80 -6.83
N SER A 177 -14.18 4.02 -6.98
CA SER A 177 -13.71 3.57 -8.30
C SER A 177 -14.49 2.38 -8.85
N PHE A 178 -14.98 1.49 -7.98
CA PHE A 178 -15.51 0.19 -8.39
C PHE A 178 -16.91 -0.13 -7.84
N GLY A 179 -17.45 0.70 -6.96
CA GLY A 179 -18.78 0.51 -6.34
C GLY A 179 -18.70 -0.06 -4.92
N GLU A 180 -19.85 -0.03 -4.22
CA GLU A 180 -19.96 -0.39 -2.80
C GLU A 180 -19.71 -1.87 -2.48
N GLY A 181 -19.75 -2.75 -3.49
CA GLY A 181 -19.44 -4.19 -3.33
C GLY A 181 -17.94 -4.49 -3.17
N TYR A 182 -17.08 -3.48 -3.37
CA TYR A 182 -15.62 -3.58 -3.31
C TYR A 182 -15.08 -2.78 -2.12
N GLY A 183 -13.82 -3.02 -1.75
CA GLY A 183 -13.19 -2.29 -0.65
C GLY A 183 -12.37 -3.19 0.25
N LEU A 184 -12.25 -2.78 1.51
CA LEU A 184 -11.46 -3.46 2.54
C LEU A 184 -12.35 -4.27 3.48
N THR A 185 -11.84 -5.42 3.89
CA THR A 185 -12.30 -6.19 5.06
C THR A 185 -11.10 -6.38 5.97
N ILE A 186 -11.29 -6.24 7.29
CA ILE A 186 -10.21 -6.32 8.28
C ILE A 186 -10.59 -7.35 9.33
N GLU A 187 -9.70 -8.28 9.57
CA GLU A 187 -9.77 -9.27 10.64
C GLU A 187 -8.51 -9.13 11.51
N SER A 188 -8.68 -9.11 12.82
CA SER A 188 -7.54 -8.95 13.74
C SER A 188 -7.83 -9.64 15.06
N GLU A 189 -6.77 -10.17 15.68
CA GLU A 189 -6.80 -10.78 17.00
C GLU A 189 -5.59 -10.26 17.79
N GLU A 190 -5.82 -9.85 19.06
CA GLU A 190 -4.76 -9.36 19.95
C GLU A 190 -3.67 -10.43 20.12
N ASP A 191 -2.41 -10.00 20.07
CA ASP A 191 -1.20 -10.80 20.17
C ASP A 191 -1.03 -11.86 19.05
N VAL A 192 -1.89 -11.86 18.03
CA VAL A 192 -1.78 -12.76 16.87
C VAL A 192 -1.38 -12.00 15.62
N GLY A 193 -2.11 -10.89 15.31
CA GLY A 193 -1.82 -10.05 14.15
C GLY A 193 -3.07 -9.52 13.48
N THR A 194 -2.88 -8.98 12.24
CA THR A 194 -3.97 -8.41 11.46
C THR A 194 -3.94 -8.91 10.03
N GLU A 195 -5.11 -9.22 9.49
CA GLU A 195 -5.32 -9.48 8.07
C GLU A 195 -6.21 -8.41 7.47
N VAL A 196 -5.73 -7.79 6.38
CA VAL A 196 -6.52 -6.84 5.58
C VAL A 196 -6.71 -7.43 4.20
N THR A 197 -7.95 -7.72 3.83
CA THR A 197 -8.32 -8.18 2.49
C THR A 197 -8.88 -7.04 1.67
N ILE A 198 -8.31 -6.80 0.48
CA ILE A 198 -8.83 -5.90 -0.53
C ILE A 198 -9.58 -6.74 -1.58
N ARG A 199 -10.82 -6.39 -1.86
CA ARG A 199 -11.61 -6.96 -2.97
C ARG A 199 -11.71 -5.96 -4.11
N LEU A 200 -11.33 -6.39 -5.31
CA LEU A 200 -11.35 -5.60 -6.55
C LEU A 200 -12.02 -6.38 -7.67
N PRO A 201 -12.72 -5.73 -8.61
CA PRO A 201 -13.16 -6.40 -9.82
C PRO A 201 -11.94 -6.73 -10.68
N TYR A 202 -11.97 -7.89 -11.34
CA TYR A 202 -10.99 -8.17 -12.38
C TYR A 202 -11.34 -7.36 -13.64
N GLN A 203 -10.76 -6.18 -13.76
CA GLN A 203 -10.88 -5.33 -14.95
C GLN A 203 -9.61 -5.38 -15.77
N GLN A 204 -9.72 -5.83 -17.02
CA GLN A 204 -8.63 -5.75 -17.97
C GLN A 204 -8.39 -4.30 -18.42
N LYS A 205 -7.14 -3.99 -18.71
CA LYS A 205 -6.71 -2.70 -19.29
C LYS A 205 -7.39 -2.48 -20.64
N GLY A 206 -8.57 -1.90 -20.66
CA GLY A 206 -9.40 -1.68 -21.86
C GLY A 206 -10.85 -1.37 -21.52
N ASP A 207 -11.33 -1.77 -20.35
CA ASP A 207 -12.75 -1.61 -19.96
C ASP A 207 -13.07 -0.23 -19.37
N SER A 208 -12.11 0.68 -19.29
CA SER A 208 -12.25 2.00 -18.64
C SER A 208 -13.10 3.04 -19.42
N HIS A 209 -13.79 2.65 -20.51
CA HIS A 209 -14.59 3.59 -21.30
C HIS A 209 -16.11 3.56 -21.04
N ALA A 210 -16.61 2.76 -20.11
CA ALA A 210 -18.05 2.62 -19.87
C ALA A 210 -18.62 3.53 -18.75
N ALA A 211 -17.79 4.17 -17.92
CA ALA A 211 -18.26 4.94 -16.76
C ALA A 211 -18.55 6.44 -17.05
N ASP A 212 -18.04 6.99 -18.15
CA ASP A 212 -18.17 8.44 -18.45
C ASP A 212 -19.44 8.84 -19.23
N THR A 213 -20.32 7.91 -19.57
CA THR A 213 -21.52 8.18 -20.39
C THR A 213 -22.84 8.27 -19.61
N ALA A 214 -22.83 8.12 -18.29
CA ALA A 214 -24.07 8.11 -17.49
C ALA A 214 -24.40 9.43 -16.75
N CYS A 215 -23.62 10.49 -16.92
CA CYS A 215 -23.90 11.79 -16.28
C CYS A 215 -24.12 12.90 -17.32
N GLY A 216 -25.13 12.73 -18.18
CA GLY A 216 -25.51 13.71 -19.18
C GLY A 216 -26.93 13.50 -19.70
N ARG A 217 -27.92 13.75 -18.84
CA ARG A 217 -29.26 14.23 -19.22
C ARG A 217 -30.00 14.76 -18.01
#